data_bcf0c0ddb62f30348bb763a3a6a79a7f
#
_entry.id   bcf0c0ddb62f30348bb763a3a6a79a7f
#
_cell.length_a   1.000
_cell.length_b   1.000
_cell.length_c   1.000
_cell.angle_alpha   90.00
_cell.angle_beta   90.00
_cell.angle_gamma   90.00
#
_symmetry.space_group_name_H-M   'P 1'
#
loop_
_entity.id
_entity.type
_entity.pdbx_description
1 polymer ?
#
loop_
_entity_poly.entity_id
_entity_poly.type
_entity_poly.pdbx_seq_one_letter_code
_entity_poly.pdbx_strand_id
1 'polypeptide(L)'
;PVKLCKCLTVNERAIANAEYVIEGEVIPGVRVKEDQNSNTGYAMPEFPGYTGPASDQCWLIKVTAVTHRENPIMQTCIGPSEEHVSMAGIPTEASIYGMVEKAMPGRLQNVYCSSAGGGKYMAVLQFKKLSQSDEGRQRQAALLAFSAFSELKNVFLVDEDVDCFDMNDVLWAMNTRFQGDVDVITIPGVRCHPLDPSNDPAFSPSIRDHGIACKTIFDCTVPYDLKEDFHRARFMELDPEKWLKK
;
A
#
# COMPACT_ATOMS: atom_id res chain seq x y z
N PRO A 1 25.38 -1.15 -10.28
CA PRO A 1 24.81 -1.98 -11.33
C PRO A 1 24.67 -3.43 -10.85
N VAL A 2 23.55 -4.08 -11.18
CA VAL A 2 23.33 -5.49 -10.87
C VAL A 2 24.27 -6.31 -11.78
N LYS A 3 25.05 -7.21 -11.18
CA LYS A 3 25.91 -8.14 -11.93
C LYS A 3 25.10 -9.35 -12.35
N LEU A 4 25.28 -9.80 -13.59
CA LEU A 4 24.65 -10.99 -14.15
C LEU A 4 25.70 -12.06 -14.44
N CYS A 5 25.35 -13.33 -14.27
CA CYS A 5 26.11 -14.50 -14.68
C CYS A 5 25.31 -15.34 -15.67
N LYS A 6 25.99 -16.20 -16.42
CA LYS A 6 25.35 -17.14 -17.33
C LYS A 6 24.71 -18.27 -16.53
N CYS A 7 23.50 -18.69 -16.90
CA CYS A 7 22.86 -19.89 -16.38
C CYS A 7 23.61 -21.16 -16.80
N LEU A 8 23.43 -22.26 -16.07
CA LEU A 8 24.11 -23.52 -16.31
C LEU A 8 23.44 -24.35 -17.41
N THR A 9 22.11 -24.37 -17.41
CA THR A 9 21.34 -25.32 -18.23
C THR A 9 20.48 -24.64 -19.31
N VAL A 10 20.25 -23.33 -19.19
CA VAL A 10 19.47 -22.54 -20.16
C VAL A 10 20.32 -21.41 -20.72
N ASN A 11 20.01 -20.95 -21.93
CA ASN A 11 20.76 -19.86 -22.57
C ASN A 11 20.29 -18.48 -22.10
N GLU A 12 20.23 -18.31 -20.79
CA GLU A 12 19.78 -17.08 -20.12
C GLU A 12 20.81 -16.57 -19.10
N ARG A 13 20.53 -15.44 -18.48
CA ARG A 13 21.37 -14.84 -17.44
C ARG A 13 20.58 -14.68 -16.16
N ALA A 14 21.20 -15.01 -15.05
CA ALA A 14 20.69 -14.82 -13.70
C ALA A 14 21.46 -13.73 -12.95
N ILE A 15 20.87 -13.24 -11.85
CA ILE A 15 21.57 -12.33 -10.92
C ILE A 15 22.72 -13.08 -10.27
N ALA A 16 23.96 -12.59 -10.44
CA ALA A 16 25.18 -13.29 -10.00
C ALA A 16 25.27 -13.50 -8.49
N ASN A 17 24.62 -12.63 -7.68
CA ASN A 17 24.61 -12.71 -6.22
C ASN A 17 23.25 -13.19 -5.66
N ALA A 18 22.42 -13.85 -6.46
CA ALA A 18 21.19 -14.45 -5.97
C ALA A 18 21.48 -15.53 -4.94
N GLU A 19 20.62 -15.65 -3.93
CA GLU A 19 20.69 -16.71 -2.94
C GLU A 19 20.35 -18.07 -3.57
N TYR A 20 19.32 -18.08 -4.43
CA TYR A 20 18.87 -19.22 -5.21
C TYR A 20 18.64 -18.81 -6.66
N VAL A 21 18.95 -19.71 -7.59
CA VAL A 21 18.58 -19.60 -9.00
C VAL A 21 17.90 -20.89 -9.41
N ILE A 22 16.69 -20.80 -9.92
CA ILE A 22 15.93 -21.90 -10.49
C ILE A 22 15.94 -21.72 -12.00
N GLU A 23 16.53 -22.66 -12.71
CA GLU A 23 16.59 -22.67 -14.17
C GLU A 23 15.59 -23.69 -14.73
N GLY A 24 14.95 -23.33 -15.82
CA GLY A 24 13.98 -24.24 -16.42
C GLY A 24 13.36 -23.70 -17.70
N GLU A 25 12.47 -24.47 -18.27
CA GLU A 25 11.74 -24.18 -19.49
C GLU A 25 10.22 -24.17 -19.23
N VAL A 26 9.54 -23.16 -19.69
CA VAL A 26 8.07 -23.15 -19.70
C VAL A 26 7.61 -24.15 -20.77
N ILE A 27 6.75 -25.10 -20.40
CA ILE A 27 6.21 -26.07 -21.34
C ILE A 27 5.04 -25.48 -22.11
N PRO A 28 5.17 -25.19 -23.40
CA PRO A 28 4.10 -24.58 -24.18
C PRO A 28 2.85 -25.48 -24.25
N GLY A 29 1.67 -24.85 -24.15
CA GLY A 29 0.40 -25.56 -24.28
C GLY A 29 -0.03 -26.41 -23.08
N VAL A 30 0.83 -26.58 -22.08
CA VAL A 30 0.49 -27.33 -20.87
C VAL A 30 0.03 -26.38 -19.78
N ARG A 31 -1.10 -26.70 -19.15
CA ARG A 31 -1.63 -26.01 -17.98
C ARG A 31 -1.89 -26.99 -16.85
N VAL A 32 -1.65 -26.57 -15.63
CA VAL A 32 -1.81 -27.39 -14.43
C VAL A 32 -2.57 -26.62 -13.37
N LYS A 33 -3.20 -27.35 -12.45
CA LYS A 33 -3.78 -26.76 -11.25
C LYS A 33 -2.67 -26.23 -10.35
N GLU A 34 -2.88 -25.06 -9.77
CA GLU A 34 -1.99 -24.47 -8.78
C GLU A 34 -1.98 -25.30 -7.48
N ASP A 35 -3.17 -25.69 -7.02
CA ASP A 35 -3.36 -26.48 -5.82
C ASP A 35 -3.27 -27.99 -6.11
N GLN A 36 -2.04 -28.49 -6.30
CA GLN A 36 -1.81 -29.92 -6.55
C GLN A 36 -1.61 -30.74 -5.27
N ASN A 37 -1.20 -30.11 -4.18
CA ASN A 37 -0.81 -30.80 -2.96
C ASN A 37 -1.88 -30.77 -1.87
N SER A 38 -2.52 -29.63 -1.62
CA SER A 38 -3.54 -29.50 -0.58
C SER A 38 -4.94 -29.84 -1.06
N ASN A 39 -5.18 -29.68 -2.34
CA ASN A 39 -6.48 -29.94 -3.00
C ASN A 39 -7.67 -29.28 -2.32
N THR A 40 -7.44 -28.09 -1.77
CA THR A 40 -8.45 -27.28 -1.07
C THR A 40 -9.26 -26.39 -2.01
N GLY A 41 -8.73 -26.17 -3.24
CA GLY A 41 -9.25 -25.19 -4.18
C GLY A 41 -8.78 -23.76 -3.90
N TYR A 42 -7.91 -23.58 -2.91
CA TYR A 42 -7.32 -22.28 -2.56
C TYR A 42 -5.82 -22.29 -2.79
N ALA A 43 -5.26 -21.14 -3.23
CA ALA A 43 -3.83 -20.95 -3.39
C ALA A 43 -3.19 -20.55 -2.06
N MET A 44 -3.10 -19.27 -1.80
CA MET A 44 -2.46 -18.73 -0.60
C MET A 44 -3.24 -17.50 -0.10
N PRO A 45 -3.10 -17.13 1.19
CA PRO A 45 -3.62 -15.87 1.69
C PRO A 45 -2.96 -14.70 0.97
N GLU A 46 -3.76 -13.75 0.53
CA GLU A 46 -3.32 -12.53 -0.14
C GLU A 46 -3.22 -11.36 0.83
N PHE A 47 -2.50 -10.30 0.44
CA PHE A 47 -2.25 -9.13 1.28
C PHE A 47 -3.53 -8.44 1.83
N PRO A 48 -4.71 -8.50 1.18
CA PRO A 48 -5.94 -7.93 1.75
C PRO A 48 -6.54 -8.75 2.90
N GLY A 49 -5.95 -9.89 3.26
CA GLY A 49 -6.44 -10.76 4.32
C GLY A 49 -7.44 -11.83 3.87
N TYR A 50 -7.61 -12.01 2.57
CA TYR A 50 -8.46 -13.06 1.99
C TYR A 50 -7.63 -14.13 1.30
N THR A 51 -8.13 -15.36 1.28
CA THR A 51 -7.49 -16.46 0.54
C THR A 51 -7.96 -16.43 -0.90
N GLY A 52 -7.01 -16.36 -1.83
CA GLY A 52 -7.29 -16.41 -3.27
C GLY A 52 -7.67 -17.80 -3.74
N PRO A 53 -8.60 -17.94 -4.72
CA PRO A 53 -8.87 -19.22 -5.35
C PRO A 53 -7.64 -19.70 -6.13
N ALA A 54 -7.42 -21.02 -6.10
CA ALA A 54 -6.36 -21.63 -6.89
C ALA A 54 -6.71 -21.60 -8.38
N SER A 55 -5.75 -21.27 -9.22
CA SER A 55 -5.92 -21.29 -10.67
C SER A 55 -5.84 -22.72 -11.22
N ASP A 56 -6.76 -23.06 -12.11
CA ASP A 56 -6.68 -24.33 -12.88
C ASP A 56 -5.80 -24.22 -14.13
N GLN A 57 -5.25 -23.03 -14.41
CA GLN A 57 -4.58 -22.70 -15.67
C GLN A 57 -3.15 -22.15 -15.47
N CYS A 58 -2.45 -22.62 -14.46
CA CYS A 58 -1.05 -22.23 -14.22
C CYS A 58 -0.10 -22.78 -15.30
N TRP A 59 0.92 -22.01 -15.63
CA TRP A 59 2.00 -22.46 -16.48
C TRP A 59 2.84 -23.52 -15.79
N LEU A 60 3.23 -24.55 -16.53
CA LEU A 60 4.18 -25.56 -16.07
C LEU A 60 5.60 -25.18 -16.46
N ILE A 61 6.50 -25.17 -15.49
CA ILE A 61 7.94 -25.01 -15.69
C ILE A 61 8.61 -26.33 -15.40
N LYS A 62 9.34 -26.84 -16.40
CA LYS A 62 10.25 -28.02 -16.21
C LYS A 62 11.57 -27.46 -15.67
N VAL A 63 11.83 -27.67 -14.40
CA VAL A 63 13.08 -27.26 -13.75
C VAL A 63 14.22 -28.13 -14.25
N THR A 64 15.33 -27.53 -14.70
CA THR A 64 16.53 -28.18 -15.21
C THR A 64 17.71 -28.08 -14.26
N ALA A 65 17.77 -27.03 -13.45
CA ALA A 65 18.76 -26.88 -12.39
C ALA A 65 18.21 -26.00 -11.26
N VAL A 66 18.68 -26.26 -10.04
CA VAL A 66 18.56 -25.39 -8.89
C VAL A 66 19.96 -25.17 -8.35
N THR A 67 20.42 -23.91 -8.37
CA THR A 67 21.71 -23.52 -7.80
C THR A 67 21.51 -22.55 -6.66
N HIS A 68 22.41 -22.55 -5.70
CA HIS A 68 22.34 -21.68 -4.54
C HIS A 68 23.74 -21.33 -4.03
N ARG A 69 23.83 -20.30 -3.19
CA ARG A 69 25.07 -19.98 -2.50
C ARG A 69 25.43 -21.09 -1.51
N GLU A 70 26.66 -21.09 -1.05
CA GLU A 70 27.17 -22.09 -0.09
C GLU A 70 26.34 -22.16 1.19
N ASN A 71 25.96 -20.97 1.73
CA ASN A 71 25.05 -20.85 2.88
C ASN A 71 23.89 -19.91 2.48
N PRO A 72 22.91 -20.38 1.73
CA PRO A 72 21.87 -19.53 1.18
C PRO A 72 20.84 -19.13 2.25
N ILE A 73 20.35 -17.90 2.14
CA ILE A 73 19.24 -17.40 2.94
C ILE A 73 17.99 -17.42 2.06
N MET A 74 16.94 -18.09 2.49
CA MET A 74 15.65 -18.04 1.84
C MET A 74 14.72 -17.11 2.62
N GLN A 75 14.32 -16.03 1.99
CA GLN A 75 13.24 -15.21 2.51
C GLN A 75 11.91 -15.84 2.17
N THR A 76 11.07 -16.06 3.17
CA THR A 76 9.68 -16.47 3.00
C THR A 76 8.77 -15.33 3.43
N CYS A 77 7.66 -15.17 2.73
CA CYS A 77 6.65 -14.20 3.07
C CYS A 77 5.33 -14.93 3.27
N ILE A 78 4.77 -14.80 4.47
CA ILE A 78 3.44 -15.35 4.78
C ILE A 78 2.47 -14.19 4.77
N GLY A 79 1.52 -14.19 3.85
CA GLY A 79 0.46 -13.19 3.81
C GLY A 79 -0.75 -13.59 4.67
N PRO A 80 -1.49 -12.62 5.19
CA PRO A 80 -1.13 -11.23 5.37
C PRO A 80 -0.23 -11.03 6.59
N SER A 81 0.87 -10.32 6.44
CA SER A 81 1.80 -10.00 7.52
C SER A 81 2.41 -8.61 7.31
N GLU A 82 2.98 -8.02 8.37
CA GLU A 82 3.67 -6.72 8.25
C GLU A 82 4.83 -6.78 7.25
N GLU A 83 5.53 -7.89 7.15
CA GLU A 83 6.57 -8.09 6.13
C GLU A 83 5.98 -8.02 4.71
N HIS A 84 4.87 -8.73 4.46
CA HIS A 84 4.21 -8.71 3.16
C HIS A 84 3.71 -7.31 2.80
N VAL A 85 3.08 -6.63 3.76
CA VAL A 85 2.54 -5.27 3.59
C VAL A 85 3.66 -4.27 3.33
N SER A 86 4.75 -4.29 4.12
CA SER A 86 5.83 -3.31 4.04
C SER A 86 6.63 -3.42 2.74
N MET A 87 6.74 -4.62 2.14
CA MET A 87 7.38 -4.78 0.83
C MET A 87 6.71 -3.98 -0.29
N ALA A 88 5.40 -3.75 -0.19
CA ALA A 88 4.65 -2.92 -1.12
C ALA A 88 4.47 -1.49 -0.59
N GLY A 89 4.21 -1.33 0.71
CA GLY A 89 3.92 -0.04 1.34
C GLY A 89 5.08 0.94 1.24
N ILE A 90 6.27 0.56 1.67
CA ILE A 90 7.45 1.44 1.69
C ILE A 90 7.81 2.00 0.29
N PRO A 91 7.90 1.20 -0.79
CA PRO A 91 8.12 1.75 -2.13
C PRO A 91 6.99 2.64 -2.63
N THR A 92 5.75 2.35 -2.24
CA THR A 92 4.58 3.15 -2.60
C THR A 92 4.62 4.51 -1.92
N GLU A 93 4.94 4.57 -0.63
CA GLU A 93 5.17 5.82 0.12
C GLU A 93 6.20 6.71 -0.56
N ALA A 94 7.35 6.13 -0.90
CA ALA A 94 8.43 6.86 -1.59
C ALA A 94 7.98 7.40 -2.96
N SER A 95 7.19 6.62 -3.72
CA SER A 95 6.67 7.02 -5.03
C SER A 95 5.66 8.17 -4.91
N ILE A 96 4.74 8.08 -3.94
CA ILE A 96 3.76 9.13 -3.64
C ILE A 96 4.49 10.41 -3.19
N TYR A 97 5.41 10.28 -2.22
CA TYR A 97 6.18 11.41 -1.71
C TYR A 97 6.92 12.12 -2.84
N GLY A 98 7.66 11.38 -3.66
CA GLY A 98 8.44 11.95 -4.76
C GLY A 98 7.57 12.68 -5.81
N MET A 99 6.37 12.17 -6.11
CA MET A 99 5.45 12.81 -7.05
C MET A 99 4.84 14.09 -6.49
N VAL A 100 4.38 14.05 -5.24
CA VAL A 100 3.77 15.21 -4.59
C VAL A 100 4.82 16.29 -4.31
N GLU A 101 5.99 15.91 -3.79
CA GLU A 101 7.08 16.87 -3.50
C GLU A 101 7.56 17.61 -4.75
N LYS A 102 7.61 16.92 -5.90
CA LYS A 102 7.95 17.55 -7.17
C LYS A 102 6.93 18.60 -7.61
N ALA A 103 5.64 18.38 -7.31
CA ALA A 103 4.56 19.29 -7.70
C ALA A 103 4.29 20.39 -6.65
N MET A 104 4.55 20.09 -5.38
CA MET A 104 4.22 20.94 -4.23
C MET A 104 5.33 20.89 -3.18
N PRO A 105 6.51 21.46 -3.46
CA PRO A 105 7.69 21.35 -2.59
C PRO A 105 7.41 21.82 -1.16
N GLY A 106 7.80 21.01 -0.17
CA GLY A 106 7.71 21.30 1.25
C GLY A 106 6.30 21.30 1.85
N ARG A 107 5.29 20.81 1.12
CA ARG A 107 3.92 20.71 1.61
C ARG A 107 3.60 19.35 2.21
N LEU A 108 4.07 18.29 1.59
CA LEU A 108 3.92 16.93 2.09
C LEU A 108 5.00 16.65 3.14
N GLN A 109 4.59 16.33 4.36
CA GLN A 109 5.52 16.06 5.45
C GLN A 109 5.84 14.56 5.52
N ASN A 110 4.81 13.74 5.49
CA ASN A 110 4.93 12.28 5.54
C ASN A 110 3.86 11.62 4.68
N VAL A 111 4.12 10.37 4.31
CA VAL A 111 3.18 9.44 3.69
C VAL A 111 3.25 8.13 4.45
N TYR A 112 2.11 7.54 4.75
CA TYR A 112 2.01 6.22 5.35
C TYR A 112 1.01 5.34 4.61
N CYS A 113 1.47 4.23 4.07
CA CYS A 113 0.63 3.20 3.47
C CYS A 113 0.29 2.15 4.52
N SER A 114 -0.82 2.35 5.21
CA SER A 114 -1.22 1.57 6.38
C SER A 114 -1.39 0.07 6.09
N SER A 115 -0.99 -0.75 7.06
CA SER A 115 -1.24 -2.20 7.07
C SER A 115 -2.73 -2.55 7.06
N ALA A 116 -3.60 -1.69 7.59
CA ALA A 116 -5.06 -1.85 7.47
C ALA A 116 -5.54 -1.83 6.00
N GLY A 117 -4.81 -1.19 5.10
CA GLY A 117 -5.03 -1.24 3.66
C GLY A 117 -4.09 -2.21 2.91
N GLY A 118 -3.45 -3.13 3.63
CA GLY A 118 -2.50 -4.06 3.04
C GLY A 118 -1.27 -3.39 2.42
N GLY A 119 -0.93 -2.15 2.82
CA GLY A 119 0.14 -1.34 2.23
C GLY A 119 -0.16 -0.82 0.82
N LYS A 120 -1.32 -1.09 0.26
CA LYS A 120 -1.69 -0.78 -1.12
C LYS A 120 -2.99 -0.01 -1.28
N TYR A 121 -4.01 -0.31 -0.47
CA TYR A 121 -5.35 0.26 -0.65
C TYR A 121 -5.54 1.61 0.02
N MET A 122 -4.74 1.91 1.03
CA MET A 122 -4.90 3.11 1.83
C MET A 122 -3.58 3.81 2.05
N ALA A 123 -3.57 5.12 1.85
CA ALA A 123 -2.48 5.99 2.23
C ALA A 123 -2.99 7.14 3.11
N VAL A 124 -2.20 7.54 4.08
CA VAL A 124 -2.37 8.77 4.86
C VAL A 124 -1.31 9.75 4.40
N LEU A 125 -1.71 10.96 4.02
CA LEU A 125 -0.84 12.05 3.63
C LEU A 125 -0.88 13.14 4.70
N GLN A 126 0.23 13.34 5.38
CA GLN A 126 0.39 14.44 6.33
C GLN A 126 0.81 15.70 5.55
N PHE A 127 -0.12 16.65 5.43
CA PHE A 127 0.03 17.82 4.56
C PHE A 127 0.08 19.12 5.39
N LYS A 128 1.03 19.97 5.07
CA LYS A 128 1.21 21.27 5.71
C LYS A 128 0.73 22.39 4.80
N LYS A 129 -0.30 23.11 5.22
CA LYS A 129 -0.73 24.36 4.59
C LYS A 129 0.08 25.51 5.18
N LEU A 130 0.85 26.22 4.37
CA LEU A 130 1.68 27.36 4.81
C LEU A 130 0.96 28.71 4.69
N SER A 131 -0.10 28.76 3.90
CA SER A 131 -0.87 29.97 3.64
C SER A 131 -2.28 29.60 3.14
N GLN A 132 -3.18 30.58 3.12
CA GLN A 132 -4.52 30.43 2.54
C GLN A 132 -4.49 29.96 1.08
N SER A 133 -3.44 30.27 0.32
CA SER A 133 -3.31 29.82 -1.07
C SER A 133 -3.00 28.31 -1.20
N ASP A 134 -2.72 27.64 -0.10
CA ASP A 134 -2.54 26.18 -0.07
C ASP A 134 -3.86 25.43 0.16
N GLU A 135 -4.96 26.16 0.47
CA GLU A 135 -6.28 25.54 0.62
C GLU A 135 -6.73 24.86 -0.68
N GLY A 136 -7.16 23.60 -0.57
CA GLY A 136 -7.49 22.75 -1.71
C GLY A 136 -6.30 22.00 -2.33
N ARG A 137 -5.04 22.41 -2.06
CA ARG A 137 -3.86 21.72 -2.59
C ARG A 137 -3.64 20.33 -1.96
N GLN A 138 -4.06 20.14 -0.72
CA GLN A 138 -4.07 18.82 -0.07
C GLN A 138 -4.91 17.82 -0.88
N ARG A 139 -6.05 18.25 -1.42
CA ARG A 139 -6.89 17.40 -2.29
C ARG A 139 -6.21 17.07 -3.61
N GLN A 140 -5.47 18.03 -4.19
CA GLN A 140 -4.63 17.79 -5.37
C GLN A 140 -3.48 16.81 -5.07
N ALA A 141 -2.88 16.85 -3.88
CA ALA A 141 -1.87 15.89 -3.46
C ALA A 141 -2.44 14.46 -3.43
N ALA A 142 -3.68 14.26 -2.98
CA ALA A 142 -4.35 12.97 -3.03
C ALA A 142 -4.56 12.47 -4.48
N LEU A 143 -4.90 13.35 -5.42
CA LEU A 143 -5.00 12.99 -6.85
C LEU A 143 -3.65 12.56 -7.43
N LEU A 144 -2.57 13.23 -7.02
CA LEU A 144 -1.20 12.83 -7.40
C LEU A 144 -0.83 11.48 -6.79
N ALA A 145 -1.23 11.20 -5.55
CA ALA A 145 -1.01 9.90 -4.92
C ALA A 145 -1.70 8.77 -5.70
N PHE A 146 -2.95 8.95 -6.14
CA PHE A 146 -3.63 7.98 -7.00
C PHE A 146 -2.94 7.80 -8.36
N SER A 147 -2.29 8.83 -8.88
CA SER A 147 -1.52 8.76 -10.13
C SER A 147 -0.17 8.08 -9.91
N ALA A 148 0.46 8.28 -8.75
CA ALA A 148 1.72 7.64 -8.38
C ALA A 148 1.57 6.12 -8.19
N PHE A 149 0.43 5.69 -7.66
CA PHE A 149 0.14 4.28 -7.41
C PHE A 149 -1.32 3.94 -7.73
N SER A 150 -1.53 3.28 -8.88
CA SER A 150 -2.86 3.01 -9.43
C SER A 150 -3.73 2.07 -8.58
N GLU A 151 -3.12 1.26 -7.73
CA GLU A 151 -3.81 0.30 -6.85
C GLU A 151 -4.38 0.96 -5.58
N LEU A 152 -3.94 2.19 -5.26
CA LEU A 152 -4.45 2.95 -4.12
C LEU A 152 -5.95 3.21 -4.28
N LYS A 153 -6.71 2.97 -3.21
CA LYS A 153 -8.17 3.07 -3.19
C LYS A 153 -8.66 4.22 -2.34
N ASN A 154 -8.08 4.41 -1.16
CA ASN A 154 -8.47 5.42 -0.20
C ASN A 154 -7.27 6.30 0.20
N VAL A 155 -7.49 7.60 0.29
CA VAL A 155 -6.49 8.56 0.79
C VAL A 155 -7.10 9.36 1.92
N PHE A 156 -6.42 9.37 3.07
CA PHE A 156 -6.71 10.26 4.18
C PHE A 156 -5.72 11.43 4.13
N LEU A 157 -6.24 12.63 4.24
CA LEU A 157 -5.46 13.86 4.34
C LEU A 157 -5.53 14.35 5.78
N VAL A 158 -4.39 14.60 6.40
CA VAL A 158 -4.31 15.09 7.77
C VAL A 158 -3.32 16.23 7.87
N ASP A 159 -3.50 17.10 8.87
CA ASP A 159 -2.59 18.20 9.15
C ASP A 159 -1.29 17.72 9.83
N GLU A 160 -0.32 18.64 9.94
CA GLU A 160 1.00 18.41 10.52
C GLU A 160 1.00 18.02 12.01
N ASP A 161 -0.07 18.27 12.74
CA ASP A 161 -0.22 17.94 14.17
C ASP A 161 -0.84 16.55 14.42
N VAL A 162 -1.18 15.83 13.36
CA VAL A 162 -1.70 14.45 13.42
C VAL A 162 -0.60 13.48 13.06
N ASP A 163 -0.35 12.49 13.92
CA ASP A 163 0.59 11.41 13.63
C ASP A 163 -0.02 10.48 12.56
N CYS A 164 0.47 10.60 11.32
CA CYS A 164 -0.02 9.78 10.21
C CYS A 164 0.34 8.30 10.34
N PHE A 165 1.28 7.92 11.21
CA PHE A 165 1.66 6.53 11.48
C PHE A 165 0.80 5.90 12.58
N ASP A 166 0.07 6.68 13.35
CA ASP A 166 -0.92 6.19 14.31
C ASP A 166 -2.34 6.30 13.74
N MET A 167 -2.91 5.15 13.37
CA MET A 167 -4.27 5.11 12.83
C MET A 167 -5.34 5.59 13.82
N ASN A 168 -5.10 5.52 15.14
CA ASN A 168 -6.04 6.09 16.10
C ASN A 168 -6.04 7.62 16.02
N ASP A 169 -4.87 8.24 15.80
CA ASP A 169 -4.77 9.68 15.63
C ASP A 169 -5.39 10.15 14.32
N VAL A 170 -5.21 9.38 13.23
CA VAL A 170 -5.87 9.62 11.94
C VAL A 170 -7.39 9.54 12.07
N LEU A 171 -7.91 8.51 12.75
CA LEU A 171 -9.35 8.37 12.99
C LEU A 171 -9.88 9.43 13.95
N TRP A 172 -9.08 9.89 14.92
CA TRP A 172 -9.43 11.04 15.74
C TRP A 172 -9.61 12.28 14.87
N ALA A 173 -8.70 12.58 13.96
CA ALA A 173 -8.83 13.69 13.02
C ALA A 173 -10.09 13.56 12.15
N MET A 174 -10.37 12.36 11.64
CA MET A 174 -11.59 12.07 10.89
C MET A 174 -12.87 12.37 11.71
N ASN A 175 -12.86 12.09 13.01
CA ASN A 175 -14.05 12.33 13.85
C ASN A 175 -14.20 13.77 14.35
N THR A 176 -13.16 14.59 14.27
CA THR A 176 -13.14 15.93 14.83
C THR A 176 -13.01 17.06 13.81
N ARG A 177 -12.57 16.76 12.57
CA ARG A 177 -12.23 17.74 11.53
C ARG A 177 -12.92 17.49 10.19
N PHE A 178 -13.73 16.44 10.09
CA PHE A 178 -14.29 15.97 8.82
C PHE A 178 -15.81 16.05 8.82
N GLN A 179 -16.38 16.51 7.70
CA GLN A 179 -17.82 16.52 7.43
C GLN A 179 -18.08 15.75 6.13
N GLY A 180 -18.89 14.70 6.22
CA GLY A 180 -19.08 13.75 5.13
C GLY A 180 -19.74 14.31 3.87
N ASP A 181 -20.41 15.44 3.94
CA ASP A 181 -21.07 16.12 2.81
C ASP A 181 -20.13 17.03 1.99
N VAL A 182 -18.99 17.47 2.59
CA VAL A 182 -18.05 18.39 1.93
C VAL A 182 -16.64 17.86 1.81
N ASP A 183 -16.24 16.93 2.67
CA ASP A 183 -14.85 16.46 2.80
C ASP A 183 -14.61 15.07 2.21
N VAL A 184 -15.65 14.45 1.63
CA VAL A 184 -15.54 13.24 0.82
C VAL A 184 -15.46 13.60 -0.65
N ILE A 185 -14.41 13.10 -1.32
CA ILE A 185 -14.31 13.19 -2.78
C ILE A 185 -14.24 11.78 -3.34
N THR A 186 -15.16 11.44 -4.22
CA THR A 186 -15.23 10.14 -4.88
C THR A 186 -14.89 10.25 -6.36
N ILE A 187 -14.11 9.29 -6.87
CA ILE A 187 -13.72 9.19 -8.27
C ILE A 187 -14.14 7.79 -8.75
N PRO A 188 -15.34 7.64 -9.33
CA PRO A 188 -15.84 6.35 -9.77
C PRO A 188 -15.20 5.88 -11.08
N GLY A 189 -15.20 4.57 -11.33
CA GLY A 189 -14.84 3.99 -12.62
C GLY A 189 -13.34 4.05 -12.94
N VAL A 190 -12.48 4.01 -11.93
CA VAL A 190 -11.02 4.08 -12.08
C VAL A 190 -10.34 2.77 -11.70
N ARG A 191 -9.13 2.57 -12.21
CA ARG A 191 -8.35 1.36 -11.95
C ARG A 191 -7.99 1.24 -10.47
N CYS A 192 -8.16 0.03 -9.93
CA CYS A 192 -7.76 -0.37 -8.60
C CYS A 192 -7.16 -1.79 -8.64
N HIS A 193 -6.83 -2.35 -7.48
CA HIS A 193 -6.24 -3.70 -7.41
C HIS A 193 -7.30 -4.78 -7.66
N PRO A 194 -7.06 -5.77 -8.55
CA PRO A 194 -8.03 -6.83 -8.87
C PRO A 194 -8.29 -7.81 -7.71
N LEU A 195 -7.40 -7.90 -6.72
CA LEU A 195 -7.60 -8.72 -5.51
C LEU A 195 -8.46 -8.05 -4.43
N ASP A 196 -8.97 -6.84 -4.67
CA ASP A 196 -9.96 -6.23 -3.80
C ASP A 196 -11.32 -6.92 -4.03
N PRO A 197 -11.84 -7.69 -3.06
CA PRO A 197 -13.09 -8.43 -3.26
C PRO A 197 -14.30 -7.52 -3.44
N SER A 198 -14.22 -6.27 -3.01
CA SER A 198 -15.28 -5.29 -3.24
C SER A 198 -15.34 -4.77 -4.69
N ASN A 199 -14.35 -5.12 -5.53
CA ASN A 199 -14.33 -4.82 -6.97
C ASN A 199 -14.98 -5.92 -7.83
N ASP A 200 -15.62 -6.90 -7.22
CA ASP A 200 -16.37 -7.91 -7.95
C ASP A 200 -17.65 -7.29 -8.52
N PRO A 201 -17.94 -7.45 -9.83
CA PRO A 201 -19.22 -7.01 -10.41
C PRO A 201 -20.46 -7.56 -9.72
N ALA A 202 -20.35 -8.73 -9.07
CA ALA A 202 -21.43 -9.29 -8.27
C ALA A 202 -21.69 -8.52 -6.96
N PHE A 203 -20.70 -7.77 -6.46
CA PHE A 203 -20.83 -6.98 -5.23
C PHE A 203 -21.71 -5.74 -5.42
N SER A 204 -21.61 -5.08 -6.57
CA SER A 204 -22.39 -3.88 -6.87
C SER A 204 -22.62 -3.73 -8.37
N PRO A 205 -23.84 -3.39 -8.80
CA PRO A 205 -24.13 -3.16 -10.22
C PRO A 205 -23.41 -1.95 -10.84
N SER A 206 -22.81 -1.11 -10.00
CA SER A 206 -21.95 0.01 -10.48
C SER A 206 -20.55 -0.43 -10.89
N ILE A 207 -20.13 -1.63 -10.52
CA ILE A 207 -18.83 -2.20 -10.89
C ILE A 207 -19.00 -2.94 -12.22
N ARG A 208 -18.27 -2.49 -13.24
CA ARG A 208 -18.38 -3.05 -14.58
C ARG A 208 -17.39 -4.17 -14.88
N ASP A 209 -16.27 -4.20 -14.16
CA ASP A 209 -15.20 -5.16 -14.38
C ASP A 209 -14.33 -5.27 -13.12
N HIS A 210 -13.68 -6.43 -12.93
CA HIS A 210 -12.72 -6.64 -11.88
C HIS A 210 -11.55 -5.64 -11.97
N GLY A 211 -11.16 -5.07 -10.83
CA GLY A 211 -10.09 -4.07 -10.76
C GLY A 211 -10.53 -2.66 -11.18
N ILE A 212 -11.82 -2.43 -11.39
CA ILE A 212 -12.41 -1.09 -11.56
C ILE A 212 -13.23 -0.77 -10.32
N ALA A 213 -12.91 0.33 -9.66
CA ALA A 213 -13.52 0.73 -8.40
C ALA A 213 -13.77 2.22 -8.32
N CYS A 214 -14.26 2.65 -7.18
CA CYS A 214 -14.31 4.06 -6.78
C CYS A 214 -13.12 4.35 -5.87
N LYS A 215 -12.36 5.40 -6.18
CA LYS A 215 -11.34 5.94 -5.26
C LYS A 215 -11.98 7.01 -4.39
N THR A 216 -11.54 7.07 -3.12
CA THR A 216 -12.11 8.01 -2.15
C THR A 216 -11.01 8.80 -1.46
N ILE A 217 -11.22 10.11 -1.34
CA ILE A 217 -10.40 11.01 -0.52
C ILE A 217 -11.24 11.39 0.70
N PHE A 218 -10.64 11.30 1.87
CA PHE A 218 -11.17 11.77 3.15
C PHE A 218 -10.29 12.96 3.58
N ASP A 219 -10.81 14.17 3.44
CA ASP A 219 -10.07 15.38 3.79
C ASP A 219 -10.31 15.71 5.27
N CYS A 220 -9.43 15.21 6.12
CA CYS A 220 -9.48 15.42 7.56
C CYS A 220 -8.56 16.58 8.00
N THR A 221 -8.33 17.56 7.11
CA THR A 221 -7.55 18.77 7.41
C THR A 221 -8.44 19.90 7.86
N VAL A 222 -7.92 20.73 8.75
CA VAL A 222 -8.60 21.97 9.17
C VAL A 222 -8.47 23.03 8.09
N PRO A 223 -9.51 23.81 7.73
CA PRO A 223 -9.35 24.98 6.88
C PRO A 223 -8.27 25.93 7.41
N TYR A 224 -7.45 26.49 6.53
CA TYR A 224 -6.27 27.26 6.92
C TYR A 224 -6.62 28.46 7.83
N ASP A 225 -7.69 29.16 7.54
CA ASP A 225 -8.18 30.30 8.31
C ASP A 225 -8.76 29.96 9.68
N LEU A 226 -9.06 28.67 9.93
CA LEU A 226 -9.57 28.18 11.20
C LEU A 226 -8.51 27.45 12.05
N LYS A 227 -7.25 27.36 11.60
CA LYS A 227 -6.22 26.61 12.32
C LYS A 227 -6.05 27.02 13.78
N GLU A 228 -6.20 28.31 14.08
CA GLU A 228 -6.07 28.84 15.44
C GLU A 228 -7.19 28.37 16.38
N ASP A 229 -8.32 27.91 15.84
CA ASP A 229 -9.46 27.42 16.63
C ASP A 229 -9.33 25.91 16.93
N PHE A 230 -8.37 25.21 16.28
CA PHE A 230 -8.21 23.75 16.37
C PHE A 230 -6.94 23.34 17.12
N HIS A 231 -6.57 24.07 18.17
CA HIS A 231 -5.44 23.69 19.00
C HIS A 231 -5.72 22.42 19.81
N ARG A 232 -4.90 21.40 19.64
CA ARG A 232 -4.99 20.18 20.46
C ARG A 232 -4.64 20.48 21.93
N ALA A 233 -5.42 19.92 22.84
CA ALA A 233 -5.10 19.98 24.27
C ALA A 233 -3.73 19.36 24.53
N ARG A 234 -2.90 20.10 25.26
CA ARG A 234 -1.59 19.60 25.71
C ARG A 234 -1.64 19.39 27.20
N PHE A 235 -1.23 18.22 27.64
CA PHE A 235 -1.08 17.89 29.05
C PHE A 235 0.39 18.08 29.45
N MET A 236 0.58 18.51 30.69
CA MET A 236 1.91 18.59 31.27
C MET A 236 2.50 17.18 31.42
N GLU A 237 3.68 16.95 30.88
CA GLU A 237 4.40 15.73 31.11
C GLU A 237 4.80 15.65 32.60
N LEU A 238 4.32 14.62 33.27
CA LEU A 238 4.67 14.33 34.65
C LEU A 238 5.75 13.25 34.64
N ASP A 239 6.87 13.54 35.31
CA ASP A 239 7.89 12.54 35.61
C ASP A 239 7.41 11.73 36.81
N PRO A 240 6.97 10.45 36.63
CA PRO A 240 6.47 9.64 37.74
C PRO A 240 7.50 9.44 38.88
N GLU A 241 8.80 9.42 38.54
CA GLU A 241 9.88 9.23 39.53
C GLU A 241 10.00 10.42 40.50
N LYS A 242 9.66 11.62 40.06
CA LYS A 242 9.63 12.80 40.96
C LYS A 242 8.51 12.76 41.98
N TRP A 243 7.41 12.07 41.67
CA TRP A 243 6.20 12.03 42.48
C TRP A 243 6.07 10.74 43.31
N LEU A 244 6.71 9.65 42.86
CA LEU A 244 6.66 8.35 43.51
C LEU A 244 7.84 8.10 44.45
N LYS A 245 8.81 9.02 44.58
CA LYS A 245 9.86 8.94 45.63
C LYS A 245 9.21 9.11 47.00
N LYS A 246 9.09 7.98 47.71
CA LYS A 246 8.81 7.95 49.13
C LYS A 246 10.07 8.30 49.93
#